data_7133d9bee80c8d64cbbc642d97d7d48b
#
_entry.id   7133d9bee80c8d64cbbc642d97d7d48b
#
_cell.length_a   1.000
_cell.length_b   1.000
_cell.length_c   1.000
_cell.angle_alpha   90.00
_cell.angle_beta   90.00
_cell.angle_gamma   90.00
#
_symmetry.space_group_name_H-M   'P 1'
#
loop_
_entity.id
_entity.type
_entity.pdbx_description
1 polymer ?
#
loop_
_entity_poly.entity_id
_entity_poly.type
_entity_poly.pdbx_seq_one_letter_code
_entity_poly.pdbx_strand_id
1 'polypeptide(L)'
;MKKNINKETIFKIIIFILYAIFNFILLLKHEPWRDEIHAWLMAKVYSIPELFAASRFDGHPILWHLILMPFAKLNFPIITLNIISYILVMISAYLFLFKTNFSILFKIIILFTIPFTYTYSAISRNYSLILLLLVIIGIFYNKRYDKPIIYSILICLLIHTHSLAWGIVAGLTITFHFVEIYKNFIKKEPVKNIKKVVVGLFLIVFNTLLVVYELYGTTNSDYGHYIGDYVIYIVSMLCLILVSLLLCSIWTKKYWKEFIVITISYAFQIIVYTCFYSSILYQRLILIFVLLLFYLILLNSSGLEKKRLDIICIVYLLFVCLFALKPFVENLVSDVKYNYSSAIEMADYINNELPQDSTILIDASIIGQSIIPYLNTAKFYDIAYNTYVDCANVSHDRQRIIDALANLSDYSGNYLIICNNFVELNNNDAKLVFETGSSIINEHFTLYYIY
;
A
#
# COMPACT_ATOMS: atom_id res chain seq x y z
N MET A 1 -2.02 0.45 -45.22
CA MET A 1 -0.63 0.18 -44.83
C MET A 1 -0.59 -0.75 -43.61
N LYS A 2 -0.24 -2.03 -43.77
CA LYS A 2 0.03 -2.92 -42.64
C LYS A 2 1.34 -2.47 -41.97
N LYS A 3 1.29 -1.81 -40.81
CA LYS A 3 2.47 -1.57 -40.00
C LYS A 3 3.05 -2.93 -39.60
N ASN A 4 4.17 -3.33 -40.20
CA ASN A 4 4.90 -4.50 -39.71
C ASN A 4 5.24 -4.27 -38.24
N ILE A 5 4.66 -5.04 -37.33
CA ILE A 5 4.94 -4.98 -35.91
C ILE A 5 6.41 -5.43 -35.75
N ASN A 6 7.24 -4.58 -35.14
CA ASN A 6 8.64 -4.88 -34.88
C ASN A 6 8.75 -6.11 -33.95
N LYS A 7 9.72 -6.99 -34.19
CA LYS A 7 10.01 -8.17 -33.35
C LYS A 7 10.13 -7.84 -31.86
N GLU A 8 10.74 -6.70 -31.53
CA GLU A 8 10.83 -6.22 -30.15
C GLU A 8 9.47 -5.92 -29.54
N THR A 9 8.54 -5.37 -30.31
CA THR A 9 7.17 -5.10 -29.83
C THR A 9 6.40 -6.41 -29.60
N ILE A 10 6.55 -7.40 -30.47
CA ILE A 10 5.94 -8.72 -30.27
C ILE A 10 6.49 -9.36 -29.01
N PHE A 11 7.79 -9.31 -28.79
CA PHE A 11 8.42 -9.84 -27.59
C PHE A 11 7.90 -9.17 -26.31
N LYS A 12 7.78 -7.83 -26.31
CA LYS A 12 7.18 -7.09 -25.17
C LYS A 12 5.73 -7.51 -24.91
N ILE A 13 4.94 -7.76 -25.95
CA ILE A 13 3.55 -8.23 -25.80
C ILE A 13 3.53 -9.62 -25.16
N ILE A 14 4.39 -10.54 -25.60
CA ILE A 14 4.49 -11.89 -25.01
C ILE A 14 4.85 -11.79 -23.51
N ILE A 15 5.87 -10.99 -23.17
CA ILE A 15 6.26 -10.79 -21.77
C ILE A 15 5.12 -10.21 -20.96
N PHE A 16 4.40 -9.22 -21.49
CA PHE A 16 3.24 -8.63 -20.80
C PHE A 16 2.13 -9.66 -20.55
N ILE A 17 1.83 -10.51 -21.51
CA ILE A 17 0.82 -11.57 -21.39
C ILE A 17 1.26 -12.58 -20.31
N LEU A 18 2.51 -13.05 -20.35
CA LEU A 18 3.05 -13.97 -19.34
C LEU A 18 3.00 -13.36 -17.93
N TYR A 19 3.36 -12.10 -17.81
CA TYR A 19 3.28 -11.35 -16.56
C TYR A 19 1.83 -11.22 -16.06
N ALA A 20 0.89 -10.90 -16.96
CA ALA A 20 -0.52 -10.79 -16.63
C ALA A 20 -1.11 -12.13 -16.14
N ILE A 21 -0.81 -13.22 -16.82
CA ILE A 21 -1.25 -14.58 -16.41
C ILE A 21 -0.66 -14.93 -15.03
N PHE A 22 0.63 -14.69 -14.82
CA PHE A 22 1.30 -14.98 -13.56
C PHE A 22 0.66 -14.22 -12.38
N ASN A 23 0.45 -12.91 -12.52
CA ASN A 23 -0.18 -12.11 -11.48
C ASN A 23 -1.67 -12.43 -11.29
N PHE A 24 -2.37 -12.86 -12.34
CA PHE A 24 -3.74 -13.32 -12.22
C PHE A 24 -3.85 -14.62 -11.40
N ILE A 25 -2.90 -15.54 -11.56
CA ILE A 25 -2.83 -16.75 -10.74
C ILE A 25 -2.58 -16.38 -9.26
N LEU A 26 -1.69 -15.42 -9.00
CA LEU A 26 -1.43 -14.94 -7.64
C LEU A 26 -2.67 -14.29 -7.03
N LEU A 27 -3.38 -13.45 -7.78
CA LEU A 27 -4.63 -12.84 -7.36
C LEU A 27 -5.67 -13.88 -6.91
N LEU A 28 -5.79 -14.99 -7.65
CA LEU A 28 -6.73 -16.07 -7.32
C LEU A 28 -6.32 -16.89 -6.10
N LYS A 29 -5.05 -16.83 -5.70
CA LYS A 29 -4.50 -17.58 -4.55
C LYS A 29 -4.45 -16.73 -3.28
N HIS A 30 -4.24 -15.43 -3.41
CA HIS A 30 -4.15 -14.52 -2.30
C HIS A 30 -5.51 -14.32 -1.61
N GLU A 31 -5.57 -14.61 -0.34
CA GLU A 31 -6.73 -14.36 0.51
C GLU A 31 -6.62 -12.95 1.13
N PRO A 32 -7.58 -12.04 0.88
CA PRO A 32 -7.56 -10.71 1.49
C PRO A 32 -7.58 -10.79 3.03
N TRP A 33 -6.71 -10.02 3.64
CA TRP A 33 -6.61 -9.96 5.10
C TRP A 33 -7.26 -8.68 5.66
N ARG A 34 -7.29 -8.55 7.00
CA ARG A 34 -8.01 -7.48 7.71
C ARG A 34 -7.80 -6.07 7.13
N ASP A 35 -6.55 -5.68 6.78
CA ASP A 35 -6.28 -4.32 6.29
C ASP A 35 -6.83 -4.08 4.88
N GLU A 36 -6.91 -5.11 4.04
CA GLU A 36 -7.52 -5.04 2.71
C GLU A 36 -9.03 -5.00 2.84
N ILE A 37 -9.58 -5.87 3.68
CA ILE A 37 -11.01 -5.96 3.95
C ILE A 37 -11.51 -4.70 4.65
N HIS A 38 -10.74 -4.14 5.60
CA HIS A 38 -11.09 -2.89 6.26
C HIS A 38 -11.35 -1.77 5.26
N ALA A 39 -10.45 -1.57 4.30
CA ALA A 39 -10.63 -0.56 3.25
C ALA A 39 -11.90 -0.80 2.41
N TRP A 40 -12.23 -2.06 2.12
CA TRP A 40 -13.46 -2.42 1.42
C TRP A 40 -14.70 -2.15 2.23
N LEU A 41 -14.73 -2.53 3.51
CA LEU A 41 -15.86 -2.31 4.42
C LEU A 41 -16.09 -0.82 4.67
N MET A 42 -15.03 -0.03 4.90
CA MET A 42 -15.15 1.43 5.00
C MET A 42 -15.79 2.03 3.74
N ALA A 43 -15.34 1.60 2.56
CA ALA A 43 -15.91 2.06 1.29
C ALA A 43 -17.37 1.62 1.10
N LYS A 44 -17.77 0.47 1.65
CA LYS A 44 -19.13 -0.05 1.60
C LYS A 44 -20.09 0.68 2.53
N VAL A 45 -19.68 0.87 3.78
CA VAL A 45 -20.53 1.35 4.87
C VAL A 45 -20.64 2.87 4.86
N TYR A 46 -19.52 3.57 4.81
CA TYR A 46 -19.49 5.02 5.01
C TYR A 46 -19.91 5.83 3.79
N SER A 47 -20.56 6.97 4.02
CA SER A 47 -20.68 8.05 3.06
C SER A 47 -19.34 8.80 2.89
N ILE A 48 -19.20 9.66 1.89
CA ILE A 48 -17.94 10.42 1.69
C ILE A 48 -17.57 11.29 2.91
N PRO A 49 -18.50 12.04 3.54
CA PRO A 49 -18.19 12.80 4.76
C PRO A 49 -17.77 11.90 5.93
N GLU A 50 -18.42 10.74 6.10
CA GLU A 50 -18.07 9.78 7.14
C GLU A 50 -16.70 9.13 6.89
N LEU A 51 -16.39 8.77 5.64
CA LEU A 51 -15.05 8.32 5.25
C LEU A 51 -13.98 9.34 5.62
N PHE A 52 -14.24 10.62 5.31
CA PHE A 52 -13.33 11.70 5.63
C PHE A 52 -13.12 11.87 7.15
N ALA A 53 -14.14 11.61 7.95
CA ALA A 53 -14.03 11.60 9.41
C ALA A 53 -13.33 10.34 9.93
N ALA A 54 -13.59 9.17 9.33
CA ALA A 54 -13.04 7.88 9.75
C ALA A 54 -11.56 7.72 9.37
N SER A 55 -11.09 8.35 8.29
CA SER A 55 -9.69 8.31 7.84
C SER A 55 -8.68 8.80 8.90
N ARG A 56 -9.15 9.62 9.85
CA ARG A 56 -8.35 10.04 11.03
C ARG A 56 -7.90 8.85 11.87
N PHE A 57 -8.72 7.80 11.95
CA PHE A 57 -8.44 6.61 12.72
C PHE A 57 -7.74 5.53 11.88
N ASP A 58 -8.03 5.48 10.58
CA ASP A 58 -7.37 4.57 9.64
C ASP A 58 -5.93 4.99 9.31
N GLY A 59 -5.61 6.28 9.42
CA GLY A 59 -4.28 6.83 9.12
C GLY A 59 -3.92 6.87 7.63
N HIS A 60 -4.89 6.63 6.75
CA HIS A 60 -4.73 6.66 5.30
C HIS A 60 -5.68 7.66 4.64
N PRO A 61 -5.21 8.43 3.63
CA PRO A 61 -6.09 9.29 2.83
C PRO A 61 -7.14 8.49 2.05
N ILE A 62 -8.32 9.07 1.86
CA ILE A 62 -9.52 8.38 1.35
C ILE A 62 -9.50 7.99 -0.14
N LEU A 63 -8.50 8.37 -0.93
CA LEU A 63 -8.51 8.15 -2.38
C LEU A 63 -8.70 6.67 -2.75
N TRP A 64 -8.08 5.76 -2.01
CA TRP A 64 -8.25 4.32 -2.22
C TRP A 64 -9.69 3.89 -1.97
N HIS A 65 -10.26 4.31 -0.86
CA HIS A 65 -11.66 4.03 -0.50
C HIS A 65 -12.64 4.61 -1.54
N LEU A 66 -12.38 5.80 -2.08
CA LEU A 66 -13.20 6.39 -3.14
C LEU A 66 -13.16 5.57 -4.44
N ILE A 67 -12.03 4.93 -4.76
CA ILE A 67 -11.93 4.03 -5.92
C ILE A 67 -12.75 2.77 -5.69
N LEU A 68 -12.76 2.23 -4.47
CA LEU A 68 -13.49 1.01 -4.11
C LEU A 68 -15.00 1.25 -3.96
N MET A 69 -15.39 2.44 -3.48
CA MET A 69 -16.76 2.78 -3.08
C MET A 69 -17.84 2.44 -4.11
N PRO A 70 -17.72 2.75 -5.41
CA PRO A 70 -18.76 2.41 -6.39
C PRO A 70 -19.07 0.91 -6.44
N PHE A 71 -18.05 0.07 -6.31
CA PHE A 71 -18.18 -1.38 -6.37
C PHE A 71 -18.69 -1.95 -5.04
N ALA A 72 -18.14 -1.48 -3.93
CA ALA A 72 -18.51 -1.94 -2.60
C ALA A 72 -19.99 -1.59 -2.27
N LYS A 73 -20.44 -0.37 -2.59
CA LYS A 73 -21.85 0.05 -2.39
C LYS A 73 -22.84 -0.66 -3.32
N LEU A 74 -22.40 -1.11 -4.48
CA LEU A 74 -23.21 -1.94 -5.38
C LEU A 74 -23.17 -3.43 -5.00
N ASN A 75 -22.59 -3.78 -3.84
CA ASN A 75 -22.47 -5.16 -3.34
C ASN A 75 -21.73 -6.11 -4.29
N PHE A 76 -20.71 -5.63 -5.03
CA PHE A 76 -19.82 -6.51 -5.75
C PHE A 76 -19.09 -7.43 -4.76
N PRO A 77 -18.74 -8.66 -5.16
CA PRO A 77 -18.00 -9.59 -4.31
C PRO A 77 -16.61 -9.03 -3.96
N ILE A 78 -16.08 -9.40 -2.80
CA ILE A 78 -14.80 -8.91 -2.25
C ILE A 78 -13.62 -9.10 -3.22
N ILE A 79 -13.62 -10.13 -4.06
CA ILE A 79 -12.60 -10.37 -5.10
C ILE A 79 -12.41 -9.14 -6.03
N THR A 80 -13.42 -8.26 -6.11
CA THR A 80 -13.36 -7.02 -6.90
C THR A 80 -12.23 -6.10 -6.42
N LEU A 81 -11.94 -6.10 -5.11
CA LEU A 81 -10.81 -5.38 -4.53
C LEU A 81 -9.48 -5.82 -5.19
N ASN A 82 -9.27 -7.13 -5.28
CA ASN A 82 -8.08 -7.73 -5.89
C ASN A 82 -8.02 -7.43 -7.39
N ILE A 83 -9.15 -7.50 -8.08
CA ILE A 83 -9.24 -7.16 -9.52
C ILE A 83 -8.87 -5.70 -9.78
N ILE A 84 -9.33 -4.76 -8.94
CA ILE A 84 -8.99 -3.34 -9.08
C ILE A 84 -7.48 -3.14 -8.91
N SER A 85 -6.88 -3.71 -7.86
CA SER A 85 -5.43 -3.66 -7.64
C SER A 85 -4.66 -4.25 -8.83
N TYR A 86 -5.06 -5.42 -9.30
CA TYR A 86 -4.50 -6.07 -10.47
C TYR A 86 -4.52 -5.18 -11.71
N ILE A 87 -5.66 -4.54 -12.02
CA ILE A 87 -5.78 -3.63 -13.18
C ILE A 87 -4.80 -2.47 -13.07
N LEU A 88 -4.68 -1.83 -11.90
CA LEU A 88 -3.75 -0.72 -11.68
C LEU A 88 -2.29 -1.15 -11.90
N VAL A 89 -1.93 -2.34 -11.43
CA VAL A 89 -0.60 -2.90 -11.64
C VAL A 89 -0.36 -3.29 -13.10
N MET A 90 -1.36 -3.85 -13.79
CA MET A 90 -1.25 -4.15 -15.22
C MET A 90 -1.02 -2.88 -16.06
N ILE A 91 -1.73 -1.78 -15.74
CA ILE A 91 -1.48 -0.48 -16.40
C ILE A 91 -0.06 0.01 -16.11
N SER A 92 0.40 -0.12 -14.87
CA SER A 92 1.77 0.25 -14.47
C SER A 92 2.83 -0.54 -15.25
N ALA A 93 2.65 -1.86 -15.32
CA ALA A 93 3.53 -2.77 -16.04
C ALA A 93 3.55 -2.48 -17.55
N TYR A 94 2.40 -2.23 -18.15
CA TYR A 94 2.29 -1.81 -19.55
C TYR A 94 3.07 -0.51 -19.79
N LEU A 95 2.83 0.52 -18.98
CA LEU A 95 3.52 1.79 -19.11
C LEU A 95 5.03 1.65 -18.93
N PHE A 96 5.46 0.90 -17.93
CA PHE A 96 6.88 0.63 -17.68
C PHE A 96 7.52 -0.12 -18.85
N LEU A 97 6.89 -1.16 -19.35
CA LEU A 97 7.41 -1.99 -20.44
C LEU A 97 7.48 -1.25 -21.77
N PHE A 98 6.44 -0.47 -22.12
CA PHE A 98 6.31 0.13 -23.45
C PHE A 98 6.72 1.61 -23.50
N LYS A 99 6.73 2.35 -22.40
CA LYS A 99 6.97 3.81 -22.39
C LYS A 99 8.27 4.24 -21.74
N THR A 100 9.08 3.32 -21.20
CA THR A 100 10.43 3.62 -20.71
C THR A 100 11.51 3.12 -21.68
N ASN A 101 12.73 3.69 -21.58
CA ASN A 101 13.84 3.34 -22.48
C ASN A 101 14.89 2.42 -21.82
N PHE A 102 14.53 1.70 -20.75
CA PHE A 102 15.40 0.70 -20.14
C PHE A 102 15.67 -0.47 -21.10
N SER A 103 16.76 -1.21 -20.85
CA SER A 103 17.01 -2.47 -21.53
C SER A 103 15.87 -3.46 -21.27
N ILE A 104 15.58 -4.31 -22.26
CA ILE A 104 14.48 -5.26 -22.15
C ILE A 104 14.71 -6.26 -21.00
N LEU A 105 15.97 -6.67 -20.79
CA LEU A 105 16.33 -7.57 -19.67
C LEU A 105 16.02 -6.93 -18.32
N PHE A 106 16.38 -5.67 -18.11
CA PHE A 106 16.04 -4.94 -16.90
C PHE A 106 14.53 -4.91 -16.66
N LYS A 107 13.75 -4.58 -17.71
CA LYS A 107 12.29 -4.54 -17.62
C LYS A 107 11.70 -5.89 -17.21
N ILE A 108 12.16 -6.99 -17.82
CA ILE A 108 11.70 -8.33 -17.49
C ILE A 108 11.98 -8.64 -16.02
N ILE A 109 13.21 -8.47 -15.57
CA ILE A 109 13.58 -8.77 -14.18
C ILE A 109 12.70 -7.96 -13.22
N ILE A 110 12.53 -6.66 -13.45
CA ILE A 110 11.72 -5.80 -12.58
C ILE A 110 10.25 -6.22 -12.55
N LEU A 111 9.67 -6.61 -13.68
CA LEU A 111 8.28 -7.07 -13.71
C LEU A 111 8.05 -8.37 -12.92
N PHE A 112 9.01 -9.29 -12.91
CA PHE A 112 8.91 -10.58 -12.21
C PHE A 112 9.59 -10.59 -10.84
N THR A 113 9.97 -9.43 -10.32
CA THR A 113 10.47 -9.26 -8.95
C THR A 113 9.58 -8.30 -8.18
N ILE A 114 9.99 -7.95 -6.99
CA ILE A 114 9.43 -6.90 -6.15
C ILE A 114 9.11 -5.71 -7.05
N PRO A 115 8.63 -4.71 -6.91
CA PRO A 115 7.42 -4.11 -6.54
C PRO A 115 6.22 -4.42 -7.46
N PHE A 116 6.46 -5.01 -8.61
CA PHE A 116 5.41 -5.27 -9.58
C PHE A 116 4.66 -6.61 -9.38
N THR A 117 5.20 -7.55 -8.60
CA THR A 117 4.65 -8.91 -8.56
C THR A 117 3.87 -9.21 -7.28
N TYR A 118 4.44 -9.03 -6.08
CA TYR A 118 3.81 -9.50 -4.86
C TYR A 118 3.20 -8.38 -4.03
N THR A 119 4.03 -7.55 -3.42
CA THR A 119 3.58 -6.57 -2.41
C THR A 119 2.69 -5.47 -2.97
N TYR A 120 2.85 -5.10 -4.24
CA TYR A 120 2.04 -4.06 -4.90
C TYR A 120 1.03 -4.64 -5.88
N SER A 121 1.01 -5.95 -6.08
CA SER A 121 0.11 -6.65 -6.99
C SER A 121 -0.84 -7.59 -6.25
N ALA A 122 -0.32 -8.60 -5.55
CA ALA A 122 -1.13 -9.58 -4.83
C ALA A 122 -1.85 -8.94 -3.65
N ILE A 123 -1.12 -8.18 -2.81
CA ILE A 123 -1.72 -7.45 -1.69
C ILE A 123 -2.49 -6.24 -2.20
N SER A 124 -3.80 -6.26 -2.05
CA SER A 124 -4.73 -5.31 -2.68
C SER A 124 -4.96 -4.06 -1.84
N ARG A 125 -3.91 -3.25 -1.68
CA ARG A 125 -3.93 -1.98 -0.95
C ARG A 125 -3.64 -0.79 -1.88
N ASN A 126 -3.68 0.40 -1.32
CA ASN A 126 -3.34 1.66 -2.00
C ASN A 126 -1.94 1.68 -2.64
N TYR A 127 -1.08 0.70 -2.35
CA TYR A 127 0.26 0.57 -2.94
C TYR A 127 0.25 0.38 -4.46
N SER A 128 -0.73 -0.34 -5.00
CA SER A 128 -0.91 -0.49 -6.46
C SER A 128 -1.14 0.86 -7.15
N LEU A 129 -1.88 1.77 -6.50
CA LEU A 129 -2.12 3.12 -6.98
C LEU A 129 -0.85 3.99 -6.88
N ILE A 130 -0.07 3.86 -5.80
CA ILE A 130 1.23 4.53 -5.67
C ILE A 130 2.14 4.13 -6.83
N LEU A 131 2.28 2.84 -7.09
CA LEU A 131 3.11 2.32 -8.18
C LEU A 131 2.70 2.92 -9.52
N LEU A 132 1.40 2.92 -9.83
CA LEU A 132 0.86 3.50 -11.05
C LEU A 132 1.21 4.99 -11.18
N LEU A 133 0.97 5.77 -10.13
CA LEU A 133 1.24 7.20 -10.16
C LEU A 133 2.73 7.50 -10.28
N LEU A 134 3.61 6.76 -9.61
CA LEU A 134 5.05 6.93 -9.74
C LEU A 134 5.53 6.64 -11.17
N VAL A 135 5.03 5.58 -11.79
CA VAL A 135 5.36 5.27 -13.20
C VAL A 135 4.86 6.37 -14.13
N ILE A 136 3.61 6.84 -13.96
CA ILE A 136 3.04 7.92 -14.77
C ILE A 136 3.84 9.22 -14.58
N ILE A 137 4.08 9.64 -13.34
CA ILE A 137 4.83 10.86 -13.01
C ILE A 137 6.23 10.79 -13.62
N GLY A 138 6.90 9.65 -13.47
CA GLY A 138 8.24 9.44 -14.01
C GLY A 138 8.28 9.56 -15.54
N ILE A 139 7.36 8.91 -16.26
CA ILE A 139 7.24 9.00 -17.73
C ILE A 139 6.88 10.43 -18.17
N PHE A 140 6.01 11.08 -17.39
CA PHE A 140 5.53 12.43 -17.69
C PHE A 140 6.52 13.53 -17.31
N TYR A 141 7.58 13.19 -16.56
CA TYR A 141 8.51 14.13 -15.94
C TYR A 141 9.11 15.15 -16.91
N ASN A 142 9.49 14.73 -18.12
CA ASN A 142 10.01 15.64 -19.15
C ASN A 142 8.97 16.65 -19.67
N LYS A 143 7.69 16.32 -19.58
CA LYS A 143 6.59 17.17 -20.05
C LYS A 143 6.12 18.17 -19.00
N ARG A 144 6.71 18.19 -17.79
CA ARG A 144 6.28 19.06 -16.68
C ARG A 144 6.31 20.55 -17.04
N TYR A 145 7.26 20.96 -17.88
CA TYR A 145 7.35 22.34 -18.36
C TYR A 145 6.29 22.71 -19.40
N ASP A 146 5.87 21.74 -20.20
CA ASP A 146 4.85 21.95 -21.22
C ASP A 146 3.44 21.89 -20.66
N LYS A 147 3.21 21.00 -19.69
CA LYS A 147 1.92 20.70 -19.07
C LYS A 147 1.97 20.74 -17.54
N PRO A 148 2.34 21.88 -16.91
CA PRO A 148 2.56 21.95 -15.47
C PRO A 148 1.31 21.64 -14.65
N ILE A 149 0.10 22.02 -15.11
CA ILE A 149 -1.14 21.70 -14.40
C ILE A 149 -1.38 20.19 -14.31
N ILE A 150 -1.23 19.46 -15.42
CA ILE A 150 -1.39 17.99 -15.41
C ILE A 150 -0.37 17.35 -14.47
N TYR A 151 0.87 17.83 -14.50
CA TYR A 151 1.92 17.36 -13.61
C TYR A 151 1.58 17.61 -12.15
N SER A 152 1.05 18.78 -11.81
CA SER A 152 0.59 19.13 -10.46
C SER A 152 -0.59 18.28 -10.02
N ILE A 153 -1.56 17.99 -10.89
CA ILE A 153 -2.69 17.10 -10.60
C ILE A 153 -2.18 15.69 -10.26
N LEU A 154 -1.20 15.16 -11.01
CA LEU A 154 -0.60 13.86 -10.70
C LEU A 154 0.08 13.86 -9.32
N ILE A 155 0.74 14.96 -8.94
CA ILE A 155 1.31 15.12 -7.59
C ILE A 155 0.19 15.19 -6.54
N CYS A 156 -0.91 15.91 -6.81
CA CYS A 156 -2.06 15.95 -5.90
C CYS A 156 -2.67 14.57 -5.70
N LEU A 157 -2.86 13.79 -6.75
CA LEU A 157 -3.34 12.41 -6.61
C LEU A 157 -2.39 11.56 -5.74
N LEU A 158 -1.07 11.75 -5.90
CA LEU A 158 -0.07 11.03 -5.09
C LEU A 158 -0.15 11.42 -3.60
N ILE A 159 -0.47 12.67 -3.26
CA ILE A 159 -0.68 13.12 -1.86
C ILE A 159 -1.80 12.28 -1.19
N HIS A 160 -2.89 12.03 -1.92
CA HIS A 160 -4.05 11.33 -1.42
C HIS A 160 -3.93 9.80 -1.43
N THR A 161 -2.75 9.22 -1.72
CA THR A 161 -2.57 7.76 -1.69
C THR A 161 -2.16 7.25 -0.31
N HIS A 162 -1.03 7.72 0.20
CA HIS A 162 -0.43 7.23 1.45
C HIS A 162 0.62 8.21 1.96
N SER A 163 0.78 8.31 3.28
CA SER A 163 1.81 9.14 3.92
C SER A 163 3.24 8.84 3.42
N LEU A 164 3.52 7.59 3.08
CA LEU A 164 4.81 7.17 2.51
C LEU A 164 5.17 7.87 1.19
N ALA A 165 4.20 8.38 0.44
CA ALA A 165 4.45 9.12 -0.80
C ALA A 165 4.76 10.61 -0.58
N TRP A 166 4.53 11.16 0.63
CA TRP A 166 4.64 12.62 0.87
C TRP A 166 6.06 13.15 0.71
N GLY A 167 7.09 12.35 1.05
CA GLY A 167 8.48 12.73 0.79
C GLY A 167 8.76 12.92 -0.69
N ILE A 168 8.20 12.05 -1.56
CA ILE A 168 8.30 12.17 -3.01
C ILE A 168 7.61 13.45 -3.48
N VAL A 169 6.41 13.69 -2.98
CA VAL A 169 5.64 14.91 -3.27
C VAL A 169 6.43 16.17 -2.92
N ALA A 170 7.01 16.23 -1.71
CA ALA A 170 7.85 17.34 -1.28
C ALA A 170 9.05 17.54 -2.22
N GLY A 171 9.77 16.46 -2.53
CA GLY A 171 10.91 16.49 -3.45
C GLY A 171 10.53 17.02 -4.84
N LEU A 172 9.45 16.51 -5.44
CA LEU A 172 8.96 16.93 -6.75
C LEU A 172 8.49 18.39 -6.73
N THR A 173 7.79 18.82 -5.68
CA THR A 173 7.28 20.18 -5.53
C THR A 173 8.42 21.18 -5.40
N ILE A 174 9.41 20.89 -4.56
CA ILE A 174 10.57 21.75 -4.35
C ILE A 174 11.37 21.90 -5.65
N THR A 175 11.70 20.79 -6.29
CA THR A 175 12.61 20.77 -7.46
C THR A 175 11.99 21.30 -8.74
N PHE A 176 10.68 21.40 -8.81
CA PHE A 176 9.98 21.99 -9.96
C PHE A 176 9.32 23.31 -9.60
N HIS A 177 8.32 23.33 -8.73
CA HIS A 177 7.52 24.52 -8.48
C HIS A 177 8.32 25.64 -7.79
N PHE A 178 8.93 25.36 -6.63
CA PHE A 178 9.69 26.40 -5.90
C PHE A 178 10.91 26.87 -6.67
N VAL A 179 11.65 25.94 -7.31
CA VAL A 179 12.85 26.31 -8.09
C VAL A 179 12.49 27.17 -9.30
N GLU A 180 11.43 26.82 -10.05
CA GLU A 180 11.06 27.59 -11.24
C GLU A 180 10.43 28.95 -10.87
N ILE A 181 9.67 29.03 -9.79
CA ILE A 181 9.16 30.29 -9.24
C ILE A 181 10.33 31.20 -8.78
N TYR A 182 11.29 30.64 -8.03
CA TYR A 182 12.49 31.35 -7.60
C TYR A 182 13.29 31.91 -8.78
N LYS A 183 13.52 31.09 -9.82
CA LYS A 183 14.21 31.55 -11.03
C LYS A 183 13.48 32.71 -11.69
N ASN A 184 12.17 32.61 -11.87
CA ASN A 184 11.41 33.63 -12.59
C ASN A 184 11.29 34.93 -11.79
N PHE A 185 10.95 34.89 -10.50
CA PHE A 185 10.63 36.08 -9.72
C PHE A 185 11.84 36.70 -9.05
N ILE A 186 12.79 35.89 -8.60
CA ILE A 186 13.98 36.38 -7.87
C ILE A 186 15.16 36.55 -8.81
N LYS A 187 15.51 35.54 -9.61
CA LYS A 187 16.63 35.63 -10.56
C LYS A 187 16.28 36.31 -11.85
N LYS A 188 14.99 36.61 -12.09
CA LYS A 188 14.50 37.24 -13.34
C LYS A 188 14.81 36.43 -14.62
N GLU A 189 14.99 35.12 -14.48
CA GLU A 189 15.15 34.19 -15.58
C GLU A 189 13.76 33.80 -16.13
N PRO A 190 13.49 33.89 -17.44
CA PRO A 190 12.19 33.56 -18.02
C PRO A 190 11.88 32.06 -17.87
N VAL A 191 10.76 31.74 -17.28
CA VAL A 191 10.31 30.34 -17.11
C VAL A 191 9.06 30.08 -17.95
N LYS A 192 9.09 29.01 -18.72
CA LYS A 192 7.96 28.60 -19.57
C LYS A 192 6.73 28.28 -18.71
N ASN A 193 5.59 28.81 -19.10
CA ASN A 193 4.31 28.57 -18.44
C ASN A 193 4.28 28.93 -16.94
N ILE A 194 5.05 29.93 -16.49
CA ILE A 194 5.19 30.25 -15.04
C ILE A 194 3.85 30.45 -14.33
N LYS A 195 2.87 31.11 -14.96
CA LYS A 195 1.53 31.26 -14.36
C LYS A 195 0.88 29.92 -14.03
N LYS A 196 1.02 28.92 -14.92
CA LYS A 196 0.52 27.56 -14.70
C LYS A 196 1.32 26.80 -13.63
N VAL A 197 2.63 27.08 -13.49
CA VAL A 197 3.47 26.52 -12.41
C VAL A 197 3.01 27.06 -11.06
N VAL A 198 2.73 28.36 -10.97
CA VAL A 198 2.20 28.99 -9.72
C VAL A 198 0.83 28.40 -9.36
N VAL A 199 -0.10 28.31 -10.31
CA VAL A 199 -1.41 27.68 -10.09
C VAL A 199 -1.23 26.23 -9.65
N GLY A 200 -0.30 25.50 -10.25
CA GLY A 200 0.03 24.12 -9.85
C GLY A 200 0.52 24.03 -8.40
N LEU A 201 1.34 24.98 -7.95
CA LEU A 201 1.78 25.04 -6.54
C LEU A 201 0.59 25.26 -5.60
N PHE A 202 -0.33 26.18 -5.93
CA PHE A 202 -1.53 26.40 -5.13
C PHE A 202 -2.39 25.14 -5.02
N LEU A 203 -2.57 24.39 -6.11
CA LEU A 203 -3.28 23.11 -6.08
C LEU A 203 -2.60 22.12 -5.13
N ILE A 204 -1.28 21.98 -5.20
CA ILE A 204 -0.52 21.05 -4.33
C ILE A 204 -0.63 21.48 -2.87
N VAL A 205 -0.44 22.77 -2.55
CA VAL A 205 -0.55 23.28 -1.18
C VAL A 205 -1.96 23.05 -0.63
N PHE A 206 -3.00 23.38 -1.41
CA PHE A 206 -4.39 23.16 -1.01
C PHE A 206 -4.66 21.67 -0.69
N ASN A 207 -4.26 20.75 -1.59
CA ASN A 207 -4.46 19.32 -1.37
C ASN A 207 -3.62 18.79 -0.21
N THR A 208 -2.41 19.34 0.03
CA THR A 208 -1.61 18.99 1.20
C THR A 208 -2.31 19.40 2.50
N LEU A 209 -2.85 20.64 2.55
CA LEU A 209 -3.61 21.10 3.71
C LEU A 209 -4.89 20.28 3.93
N LEU A 210 -5.57 19.88 2.86
CA LEU A 210 -6.74 19.03 2.93
C LEU A 210 -6.42 17.67 3.56
N VAL A 211 -5.34 17.00 3.12
CA VAL A 211 -4.92 15.71 3.69
C VAL A 211 -4.39 15.85 5.11
N VAL A 212 -3.69 16.94 5.45
CA VAL A 212 -3.29 17.21 6.84
C VAL A 212 -4.52 17.37 7.72
N TYR A 213 -5.55 18.08 7.27
CA TYR A 213 -6.82 18.22 8.00
C TYR A 213 -7.56 16.88 8.12
N GLU A 214 -7.60 16.09 7.05
CA GLU A 214 -8.19 14.75 7.01
C GLU A 214 -7.58 13.83 8.07
N LEU A 215 -6.25 13.82 8.20
CA LEU A 215 -5.52 12.92 9.09
C LEU A 215 -5.19 13.54 10.46
N TYR A 216 -5.62 14.79 10.73
CA TYR A 216 -5.36 15.44 12.00
C TYR A 216 -6.09 14.74 13.15
N GLY A 217 -5.33 14.26 14.14
CA GLY A 217 -5.87 13.58 15.33
C GLY A 217 -5.54 12.07 15.42
N THR A 218 -4.75 11.51 14.48
CA THR A 218 -4.33 10.09 14.49
C THR A 218 -3.29 9.73 15.58
N THR A 219 -3.09 10.56 16.59
CA THR A 219 -1.96 10.47 17.53
C THR A 219 -2.12 9.44 18.65
N ASN A 220 -3.18 8.64 18.71
CA ASN A 220 -3.44 7.70 19.80
C ASN A 220 -3.23 6.22 19.42
N SER A 221 -2.29 5.88 18.56
CA SER A 221 -1.94 4.49 18.35
C SER A 221 -0.78 4.09 19.26
N ASP A 222 -1.04 3.15 20.17
CA ASP A 222 -0.05 2.44 21.00
C ASP A 222 0.86 1.54 20.14
N TYR A 223 1.55 2.12 19.14
CA TYR A 223 2.58 1.40 18.41
C TYR A 223 3.85 1.36 19.24
N GLY A 224 4.11 0.18 19.83
CA GLY A 224 5.35 -0.06 20.58
C GLY A 224 6.58 0.20 19.72
N HIS A 225 7.45 1.07 20.17
CA HIS A 225 8.70 1.43 19.49
C HIS A 225 9.83 0.50 19.94
N TYR A 226 10.36 -0.33 19.04
CA TYR A 226 11.57 -1.13 19.29
C TYR A 226 12.82 -0.37 18.80
N ILE A 227 13.62 0.14 19.76
CA ILE A 227 14.82 0.96 19.47
C ILE A 227 15.88 0.20 18.62
N GLY A 228 16.02 -1.12 18.79
CA GLY A 228 17.02 -1.94 18.06
C GLY A 228 16.86 -1.92 16.53
N ASP A 229 15.63 -1.88 16.04
CA ASP A 229 15.33 -1.88 14.60
C ASP A 229 15.72 -0.56 13.93
N TYR A 230 15.74 0.55 14.69
CA TYR A 230 16.05 1.89 14.17
C TYR A 230 17.50 2.00 13.71
N VAL A 231 18.44 1.42 14.44
CA VAL A 231 19.88 1.51 14.11
C VAL A 231 20.16 0.84 12.77
N ILE A 232 19.64 -0.36 12.54
CA ILE A 232 19.83 -1.09 11.26
C ILE A 232 19.16 -0.31 10.12
N TYR A 233 18.00 0.26 10.36
CA TYR A 233 17.27 1.06 9.38
C TYR A 233 18.03 2.34 9.03
N ILE A 234 18.48 3.11 10.03
CA ILE A 234 19.26 4.33 9.83
C ILE A 234 20.56 4.02 9.08
N VAL A 235 21.27 2.96 9.45
CA VAL A 235 22.51 2.55 8.77
C VAL A 235 22.23 2.15 7.33
N SER A 236 21.20 1.35 7.05
CA SER A 236 20.85 0.96 5.68
C SER A 236 20.44 2.17 4.83
N MET A 237 19.70 3.13 5.40
CA MET A 237 19.33 4.37 4.73
C MET A 237 20.52 5.29 4.50
N LEU A 238 21.42 5.41 5.47
CA LEU A 238 22.67 6.18 5.31
C LEU A 238 23.56 5.56 4.24
N CYS A 239 23.69 4.24 4.18
CA CYS A 239 24.41 3.54 3.12
C CYS A 239 23.79 3.84 1.74
N LEU A 240 22.46 3.83 1.62
CA LEU A 240 21.76 4.13 0.38
C LEU A 240 21.90 5.60 -0.03
N ILE A 241 21.83 6.52 0.93
CA ILE A 241 22.11 7.95 0.71
C ILE A 241 23.55 8.12 0.25
N LEU A 242 24.52 7.47 0.91
CA LEU A 242 25.93 7.51 0.52
C LEU A 242 26.16 6.92 -0.88
N VAL A 243 25.54 5.79 -1.21
CA VAL A 243 25.61 5.21 -2.57
C VAL A 243 24.96 6.15 -3.58
N SER A 244 23.83 6.77 -3.26
CA SER A 244 23.19 7.75 -4.12
C SER A 244 24.04 9.02 -4.28
N LEU A 245 24.68 9.51 -3.20
CA LEU A 245 25.62 10.62 -3.21
C LEU A 245 26.87 10.31 -4.03
N LEU A 246 27.47 9.13 -3.87
CA LEU A 246 28.61 8.68 -4.66
C LEU A 246 28.27 8.57 -6.13
N LEU A 247 27.12 7.98 -6.47
CA LEU A 247 26.64 7.91 -7.83
C LEU A 247 26.37 9.31 -8.42
N CYS A 248 25.91 10.27 -7.63
CA CYS A 248 25.66 11.64 -8.05
C CYS A 248 26.91 12.52 -8.07
N SER A 249 27.90 12.30 -7.20
CA SER A 249 29.18 13.01 -7.26
C SER A 249 29.99 12.67 -8.52
N ILE A 250 29.79 11.47 -9.06
CA ILE A 250 30.30 11.03 -10.37
C ILE A 250 29.53 11.71 -11.52
N TRP A 251 28.37 12.32 -11.26
CA TRP A 251 27.40 12.74 -12.23
C TRP A 251 27.03 14.21 -12.13
N THR A 252 27.72 14.98 -12.81
CA THR A 252 27.47 16.36 -13.22
C THR A 252 26.25 17.07 -12.60
N LYS A 253 26.38 18.35 -12.33
CA LYS A 253 25.33 19.33 -11.93
C LYS A 253 24.00 19.23 -12.69
N LYS A 254 23.92 18.40 -13.76
CA LYS A 254 22.76 18.27 -14.64
C LYS A 254 21.56 17.59 -13.98
N TYR A 255 21.77 16.56 -13.13
CA TYR A 255 20.70 15.73 -12.55
C TYR A 255 20.46 16.01 -11.05
N TRP A 256 20.85 17.20 -10.58
CA TRP A 256 20.70 17.57 -9.17
C TRP A 256 19.23 17.58 -8.67
N LYS A 257 18.26 17.86 -9.57
CA LYS A 257 16.83 17.88 -9.23
C LYS A 257 16.33 16.47 -8.87
N GLU A 258 16.66 15.50 -9.71
CA GLU A 258 16.32 14.09 -9.50
C GLU A 258 16.96 13.56 -8.22
N PHE A 259 18.20 13.99 -7.95
CA PHE A 259 18.90 13.65 -6.71
C PHE A 259 18.22 14.27 -5.48
N ILE A 260 17.84 15.53 -5.53
CA ILE A 260 17.10 16.16 -4.40
C ILE A 260 15.76 15.47 -4.17
N VAL A 261 15.02 15.08 -5.22
CA VAL A 261 13.77 14.33 -5.07
C VAL A 261 14.01 13.08 -4.23
N ILE A 262 14.99 12.26 -4.57
CA ILE A 262 15.26 11.02 -3.86
C ILE A 262 15.76 11.26 -2.43
N THR A 263 16.63 12.24 -2.23
CA THR A 263 17.19 12.58 -0.90
C THR A 263 16.10 13.05 0.06
N ILE A 264 15.21 13.94 -0.40
CA ILE A 264 14.07 14.39 0.42
C ILE A 264 13.12 13.23 0.72
N SER A 265 12.86 12.38 -0.29
CA SER A 265 12.01 11.21 -0.11
C SER A 265 12.55 10.26 0.97
N TYR A 266 13.84 9.98 0.96
CA TYR A 266 14.47 9.14 1.98
C TYR A 266 14.49 9.79 3.36
N ALA A 267 14.88 11.07 3.44
CA ALA A 267 14.89 11.80 4.70
C ALA A 267 13.50 11.81 5.35
N PHE A 268 12.46 12.06 4.56
CA PHE A 268 11.09 12.02 5.03
C PHE A 268 10.68 10.62 5.52
N GLN A 269 11.07 9.58 4.80
CA GLN A 269 10.78 8.21 5.19
C GLN A 269 11.45 7.81 6.51
N ILE A 270 12.70 8.23 6.71
CA ILE A 270 13.40 8.04 7.99
C ILE A 270 12.55 8.67 9.12
N ILE A 271 12.09 9.91 8.93
CA ILE A 271 11.27 10.62 9.93
C ILE A 271 9.97 9.86 10.20
N VAL A 272 9.23 9.48 9.15
CA VAL A 272 7.94 8.78 9.27
C VAL A 272 8.11 7.46 10.00
N TYR A 273 9.09 6.64 9.63
CA TYR A 273 9.32 5.36 10.29
C TYR A 273 9.88 5.49 11.71
N THR A 274 10.62 6.55 11.99
CA THR A 274 11.15 6.79 13.34
C THR A 274 10.07 7.29 14.30
N CYS A 275 9.13 8.08 13.79
CA CYS A 275 8.14 8.75 14.64
C CYS A 275 6.78 8.02 14.69
N PHE A 276 6.40 7.27 13.66
CA PHE A 276 5.02 6.82 13.49
C PHE A 276 4.82 5.33 13.19
N TYR A 277 5.86 4.59 12.77
CA TYR A 277 5.67 3.20 12.35
C TYR A 277 6.73 2.26 12.92
N SER A 278 6.29 1.17 13.54
CA SER A 278 7.10 -0.03 13.79
C SER A 278 6.80 -1.07 12.71
N SER A 279 7.47 -1.03 11.56
CA SER A 279 7.25 -2.02 10.51
C SER A 279 8.42 -3.00 10.39
N ILE A 280 8.13 -4.20 9.89
CA ILE A 280 9.11 -5.26 9.64
C ILE A 280 10.16 -4.75 8.63
N LEU A 281 11.44 -5.09 8.84
CA LEU A 281 12.57 -4.70 7.99
C LEU A 281 12.32 -4.94 6.49
N TYR A 282 11.65 -6.04 6.15
CA TYR A 282 11.31 -6.38 4.78
C TYR A 282 10.40 -5.37 4.10
N GLN A 283 9.35 -4.89 4.77
CA GLN A 283 8.43 -3.87 4.21
C GLN A 283 9.16 -2.54 3.96
N ARG A 284 10.11 -2.20 4.85
CA ARG A 284 10.96 -1.01 4.69
C ARG A 284 11.86 -1.12 3.47
N LEU A 285 12.46 -2.30 3.25
CA LEU A 285 13.31 -2.57 2.07
C LEU A 285 12.53 -2.46 0.76
N ILE A 286 11.30 -2.97 0.69
CA ILE A 286 10.47 -2.86 -0.51
C ILE A 286 10.24 -1.40 -0.89
N LEU A 287 9.95 -0.56 0.07
CA LEU A 287 9.75 0.86 -0.19
C LEU A 287 11.03 1.54 -0.73
N ILE A 288 12.20 1.18 -0.18
CA ILE A 288 13.49 1.66 -0.68
C ILE A 288 13.67 1.24 -2.16
N PHE A 289 13.33 0.01 -2.51
CA PHE A 289 13.40 -0.45 -3.90
C PHE A 289 12.45 0.32 -4.82
N VAL A 290 11.25 0.61 -4.36
CA VAL A 290 10.29 1.43 -5.13
C VAL A 290 10.81 2.85 -5.35
N LEU A 291 11.40 3.47 -4.34
CA LEU A 291 12.00 4.79 -4.46
C LEU A 291 13.20 4.81 -5.41
N LEU A 292 14.07 3.82 -5.32
CA LEU A 292 15.20 3.68 -6.24
C LEU A 292 14.72 3.43 -7.68
N LEU A 293 13.71 2.60 -7.88
CA LEU A 293 13.12 2.38 -9.19
C LEU A 293 12.52 3.68 -9.74
N PHE A 294 11.81 4.44 -8.91
CA PHE A 294 11.28 5.74 -9.30
C PHE A 294 12.40 6.70 -9.71
N TYR A 295 13.50 6.75 -8.96
CA TYR A 295 14.68 7.53 -9.31
C TYR A 295 15.25 7.15 -10.67
N LEU A 296 15.37 5.84 -10.95
CA LEU A 296 15.81 5.34 -12.26
C LEU A 296 14.87 5.80 -13.38
N ILE A 297 13.55 5.78 -13.14
CA ILE A 297 12.57 6.27 -14.13
C ILE A 297 12.73 7.78 -14.36
N LEU A 298 12.98 8.58 -13.30
CA LEU A 298 13.26 10.00 -13.45
C LEU A 298 14.53 10.25 -14.27
N LEU A 299 15.62 9.54 -13.98
CA LEU A 299 16.89 9.66 -14.73
C LEU A 299 16.72 9.24 -16.20
N ASN A 300 15.99 8.17 -16.45
CA ASN A 300 15.64 7.72 -17.80
C ASN A 300 14.89 8.82 -18.56
N SER A 301 13.87 9.41 -17.92
CA SER A 301 13.07 10.49 -18.50
C SER A 301 13.85 11.78 -18.66
N SER A 302 14.81 12.09 -17.81
CA SER A 302 15.68 13.27 -17.88
C SER A 302 16.77 13.16 -18.96
N GLY A 303 16.79 12.04 -19.69
CA GLY A 303 17.70 11.84 -20.82
C GLY A 303 19.13 11.49 -20.38
N LEU A 304 19.24 10.68 -19.33
CA LEU A 304 20.52 10.13 -18.94
C LEU A 304 21.06 9.22 -20.05
N GLU A 305 22.36 9.33 -20.31
CA GLU A 305 23.05 8.52 -21.30
C GLU A 305 22.82 7.01 -21.02
N LYS A 306 22.41 6.27 -22.07
CA LYS A 306 22.00 4.86 -21.94
C LYS A 306 23.05 4.00 -21.25
N LYS A 307 24.34 4.15 -21.61
CA LYS A 307 25.43 3.35 -21.00
C LYS A 307 25.51 3.56 -19.48
N ARG A 308 25.36 4.78 -19.02
CA ARG A 308 25.36 5.12 -17.58
C ARG A 308 24.12 4.61 -16.89
N LEU A 309 22.96 4.75 -17.52
CA LEU A 309 21.71 4.21 -17.01
C LEU A 309 21.79 2.69 -16.84
N ASP A 310 22.32 1.97 -17.83
CA ASP A 310 22.46 0.51 -17.78
C ASP A 310 23.38 0.07 -16.62
N ILE A 311 24.47 0.80 -16.35
CA ILE A 311 25.35 0.52 -15.21
C ILE A 311 24.60 0.63 -13.89
N ILE A 312 23.79 1.71 -13.69
CA ILE A 312 23.04 1.87 -12.43
C ILE A 312 21.95 0.82 -12.32
N CYS A 313 21.30 0.48 -13.44
CA CYS A 313 20.33 -0.59 -13.46
C CYS A 313 20.95 -1.92 -12.99
N ILE A 314 22.18 -2.23 -13.39
CA ILE A 314 22.91 -3.42 -12.92
C ILE A 314 23.16 -3.33 -11.40
N VAL A 315 23.68 -2.20 -10.91
CA VAL A 315 23.91 -2.00 -9.47
C VAL A 315 22.60 -2.13 -8.68
N TYR A 316 21.52 -1.55 -9.18
CA TYR A 316 20.19 -1.69 -8.57
C TYR A 316 19.71 -3.15 -8.53
N LEU A 317 19.87 -3.90 -9.62
CA LEU A 317 19.52 -5.33 -9.65
C LEU A 317 20.34 -6.16 -8.69
N LEU A 318 21.64 -5.92 -8.60
CA LEU A 318 22.50 -6.60 -7.62
C LEU A 318 22.03 -6.33 -6.19
N PHE A 319 21.66 -5.09 -5.90
CA PHE A 319 21.12 -4.71 -4.59
C PHE A 319 19.79 -5.41 -4.30
N VAL A 320 18.85 -5.45 -5.26
CA VAL A 320 17.58 -6.19 -5.16
C VAL A 320 17.84 -7.68 -4.93
N CYS A 321 18.75 -8.28 -5.68
CA CYS A 321 19.06 -9.70 -5.54
C CYS A 321 19.66 -10.03 -4.16
N LEU A 322 20.53 -9.18 -3.63
CA LEU A 322 21.18 -9.43 -2.34
C LEU A 322 20.22 -9.30 -1.16
N PHE A 323 19.31 -8.33 -1.17
CA PHE A 323 18.54 -7.96 0.01
C PHE A 323 17.04 -8.30 -0.06
N ALA A 324 16.49 -8.50 -1.24
CA ALA A 324 15.06 -8.66 -1.41
C ALA A 324 14.62 -9.96 -2.09
N LEU A 325 15.48 -10.63 -2.82
CA LEU A 325 15.07 -11.81 -3.59
C LEU A 325 14.63 -12.96 -2.66
N LYS A 326 15.41 -13.26 -1.61
CA LYS A 326 15.10 -14.36 -0.69
C LYS A 326 13.76 -14.12 0.03
N PRO A 327 13.56 -13.00 0.76
CA PRO A 327 12.28 -12.74 1.41
C PRO A 327 11.10 -12.68 0.43
N PHE A 328 11.32 -12.18 -0.78
CA PHE A 328 10.29 -12.14 -1.82
C PHE A 328 9.83 -13.54 -2.23
N VAL A 329 10.79 -14.44 -2.51
CA VAL A 329 10.48 -15.83 -2.90
C VAL A 329 9.81 -16.56 -1.73
N GLU A 330 10.29 -16.39 -0.51
CA GLU A 330 9.69 -17.00 0.69
C GLU A 330 8.24 -16.55 0.87
N ASN A 331 7.94 -15.26 0.80
CA ASN A 331 6.58 -14.75 0.91
C ASN A 331 5.67 -15.24 -0.22
N LEU A 332 6.17 -15.21 -1.46
CA LEU A 332 5.43 -15.69 -2.63
C LEU A 332 5.08 -17.18 -2.51
N VAL A 333 6.05 -18.01 -2.14
CA VAL A 333 5.84 -19.46 -1.97
C VAL A 333 4.90 -19.73 -0.81
N SER A 334 5.04 -18.98 0.28
CA SER A 334 4.16 -19.11 1.45
C SER A 334 2.71 -18.78 1.10
N ASP A 335 2.46 -17.66 0.42
CA ASP A 335 1.12 -17.22 0.04
C ASP A 335 0.42 -18.16 -0.97
N VAL A 336 1.21 -18.84 -1.81
CA VAL A 336 0.67 -19.88 -2.73
C VAL A 336 0.40 -21.20 -2.00
N LYS A 337 1.16 -21.50 -0.93
CA LYS A 337 1.15 -22.81 -0.26
C LYS A 337 0.26 -22.86 0.97
N TYR A 338 0.13 -21.74 1.69
CA TYR A 338 -0.59 -21.63 2.95
C TYR A 338 -1.64 -20.51 2.84
N ASN A 339 -2.66 -20.55 3.68
CA ASN A 339 -3.65 -19.47 3.78
C ASN A 339 -2.95 -18.19 4.25
N TYR A 340 -3.21 -17.09 3.56
CA TYR A 340 -2.68 -15.79 3.97
C TYR A 340 -3.39 -15.29 5.25
N SER A 341 -4.73 -15.41 5.28
CA SER A 341 -5.61 -15.24 6.43
C SER A 341 -6.37 -16.55 6.67
N SER A 342 -7.02 -16.73 7.80
CA SER A 342 -7.92 -17.85 8.06
C SER A 342 -9.40 -17.41 8.12
N ALA A 343 -9.69 -16.22 7.58
CA ALA A 343 -11.03 -15.63 7.62
C ALA A 343 -12.06 -16.42 6.82
N ILE A 344 -11.69 -16.93 5.64
CA ILE A 344 -12.57 -17.76 4.80
C ILE A 344 -12.87 -19.07 5.51
N GLU A 345 -11.88 -19.72 6.11
CA GLU A 345 -12.05 -20.99 6.85
C GLU A 345 -13.06 -20.84 7.99
N MET A 346 -12.97 -19.77 8.77
CA MET A 346 -13.94 -19.46 9.84
C MET A 346 -15.32 -19.14 9.27
N ALA A 347 -15.41 -18.34 8.22
CA ALA A 347 -16.68 -17.99 7.58
C ALA A 347 -17.39 -19.23 7.01
N ASP A 348 -16.65 -20.13 6.38
CA ASP A 348 -17.20 -21.39 5.85
C ASP A 348 -17.77 -22.26 6.97
N TYR A 349 -17.07 -22.36 8.12
CA TYR A 349 -17.59 -23.07 9.27
C TYR A 349 -18.89 -22.42 9.79
N ILE A 350 -18.92 -21.12 9.98
CA ILE A 350 -20.11 -20.38 10.44
C ILE A 350 -21.29 -20.59 9.49
N ASN A 351 -21.07 -20.43 8.19
CA ASN A 351 -22.13 -20.54 7.18
C ASN A 351 -22.73 -21.95 7.05
N ASN A 352 -21.92 -22.99 7.30
CA ASN A 352 -22.34 -24.38 7.10
C ASN A 352 -22.83 -25.06 8.37
N GLU A 353 -22.26 -24.71 9.54
CA GLU A 353 -22.48 -25.46 10.79
C GLU A 353 -23.33 -24.71 11.81
N LEU A 354 -23.40 -23.37 11.74
CA LEU A 354 -24.20 -22.60 12.67
C LEU A 354 -25.61 -22.30 12.13
N PRO A 355 -26.61 -22.09 13.04
CA PRO A 355 -27.93 -21.65 12.62
C PRO A 355 -27.89 -20.38 11.77
N GLN A 356 -28.73 -20.29 10.76
CA GLN A 356 -28.86 -19.08 9.94
C GLN A 356 -29.25 -17.87 10.81
N ASP A 357 -28.80 -16.68 10.44
CA ASP A 357 -29.02 -15.42 11.15
C ASP A 357 -28.45 -15.39 12.60
N SER A 358 -27.48 -16.25 12.90
CA SER A 358 -26.82 -16.24 14.20
C SER A 358 -26.13 -14.91 14.47
N THR A 359 -26.25 -14.42 15.70
CA THR A 359 -25.40 -13.34 16.22
C THR A 359 -24.17 -13.97 16.84
N ILE A 360 -23.00 -13.58 16.38
CA ILE A 360 -21.70 -14.09 16.83
C ILE A 360 -20.98 -12.96 17.54
N LEU A 361 -20.63 -13.21 18.78
CA LEU A 361 -19.88 -12.27 19.61
C LEU A 361 -18.41 -12.27 19.14
N ILE A 362 -17.75 -11.12 19.17
CA ILE A 362 -16.33 -10.99 18.87
C ILE A 362 -15.61 -10.17 19.93
N ASP A 363 -14.34 -10.54 20.20
CA ASP A 363 -13.45 -9.89 21.16
C ASP A 363 -12.63 -8.74 20.55
N ALA A 364 -12.34 -8.81 19.25
CA ALA A 364 -11.49 -7.88 18.55
C ALA A 364 -12.06 -7.53 17.17
N SER A 365 -12.86 -6.50 17.10
CA SER A 365 -13.59 -6.12 15.90
C SER A 365 -12.66 -5.86 14.69
N ILE A 366 -11.46 -5.31 14.90
CA ILE A 366 -10.53 -5.01 13.82
C ILE A 366 -9.96 -6.25 13.12
N ILE A 367 -9.77 -7.35 13.85
CA ILE A 367 -9.32 -8.62 13.27
C ILE A 367 -10.53 -9.42 12.77
N GLY A 368 -11.57 -9.55 13.60
CA GLY A 368 -12.78 -10.30 13.28
C GLY A 368 -13.53 -9.77 12.05
N GLN A 369 -13.42 -8.48 11.73
CA GLN A 369 -14.06 -7.92 10.53
C GLN A 369 -13.59 -8.56 9.21
N SER A 370 -12.43 -9.23 9.20
CA SER A 370 -11.94 -9.93 8.00
C SER A 370 -12.86 -11.07 7.56
N ILE A 371 -13.68 -11.59 8.45
CA ILE A 371 -14.65 -12.66 8.19
C ILE A 371 -15.94 -12.10 7.56
N ILE A 372 -16.32 -10.85 7.86
CA ILE A 372 -17.62 -10.24 7.48
C ILE A 372 -17.99 -10.38 5.99
N PRO A 373 -17.09 -10.12 5.02
CA PRO A 373 -17.44 -10.21 3.60
C PRO A 373 -17.81 -11.61 3.11
N TYR A 374 -17.49 -12.63 3.88
CA TYR A 374 -17.71 -14.04 3.53
C TYR A 374 -18.92 -14.66 4.26
N LEU A 375 -19.56 -13.92 5.19
CA LEU A 375 -20.75 -14.38 5.89
C LEU A 375 -21.99 -14.27 4.99
N ASN A 376 -22.87 -15.28 5.05
CA ASN A 376 -24.14 -15.26 4.33
C ASN A 376 -25.19 -14.41 5.09
N THR A 377 -25.53 -14.78 6.32
CA THR A 377 -26.59 -14.15 7.10
C THR A 377 -26.17 -13.82 8.54
N ALA A 378 -25.15 -14.51 9.07
CA ALA A 378 -24.67 -14.28 10.43
C ALA A 378 -24.12 -12.86 10.61
N LYS A 379 -24.29 -12.28 11.80
CA LYS A 379 -23.87 -10.93 12.14
C LYS A 379 -22.93 -10.94 13.32
N PHE A 380 -21.93 -10.07 13.29
CA PHE A 380 -21.02 -9.89 14.39
C PHE A 380 -21.48 -8.82 15.36
N TYR A 381 -21.35 -9.13 16.65
CA TYR A 381 -21.62 -8.21 17.75
C TYR A 381 -20.35 -8.06 18.60
N ASP A 382 -19.84 -6.84 18.67
CA ASP A 382 -18.66 -6.50 19.46
C ASP A 382 -19.05 -6.35 20.93
N ILE A 383 -18.55 -7.23 21.79
CA ILE A 383 -18.87 -7.24 23.22
C ILE A 383 -18.22 -6.08 23.98
N ALA A 384 -17.09 -5.56 23.50
CA ALA A 384 -16.39 -4.44 24.14
C ALA A 384 -17.10 -3.10 23.91
N TYR A 385 -17.80 -2.96 22.79
CA TYR A 385 -18.48 -1.72 22.38
C TYR A 385 -20.00 -1.84 22.33
N ASN A 386 -20.55 -3.02 22.60
CA ASN A 386 -21.99 -3.31 22.62
C ASN A 386 -22.71 -2.86 21.33
N THR A 387 -22.14 -3.21 20.18
CA THR A 387 -22.68 -2.80 18.87
C THR A 387 -22.47 -3.88 17.80
N TYR A 388 -23.33 -3.90 16.79
CA TYR A 388 -23.11 -4.72 15.61
C TYR A 388 -21.95 -4.16 14.78
N VAL A 389 -21.15 -5.07 14.22
CA VAL A 389 -19.95 -4.74 13.45
C VAL A 389 -20.24 -4.89 11.96
N ASP A 390 -20.47 -3.77 11.28
CA ASP A 390 -20.48 -3.70 9.80
C ASP A 390 -19.11 -3.27 9.26
N CYS A 391 -18.42 -2.40 10.02
CA CYS A 391 -17.03 -1.98 9.78
C CYS A 391 -16.43 -1.61 11.14
N ALA A 392 -15.28 -2.18 11.46
CA ALA A 392 -14.65 -1.94 12.76
C ALA A 392 -14.10 -0.51 12.89
N ASN A 393 -14.27 0.09 14.06
CA ASN A 393 -13.49 1.24 14.47
C ASN A 393 -12.09 0.80 14.88
N VAL A 394 -11.07 1.60 14.54
CA VAL A 394 -9.66 1.25 14.72
C VAL A 394 -9.21 1.26 16.19
N SER A 395 -10.01 1.82 17.11
CA SER A 395 -9.64 1.89 18.52
C SER A 395 -9.80 0.52 19.20
N HIS A 396 -8.69 -0.07 19.59
CA HIS A 396 -8.62 -1.34 20.30
C HIS A 396 -8.37 -1.05 21.78
N ASP A 397 -9.42 -1.14 22.59
CA ASP A 397 -9.30 -1.00 24.06
C ASP A 397 -9.25 -2.38 24.71
N ARG A 398 -8.02 -2.85 24.98
CA ARG A 398 -7.77 -4.15 25.57
C ARG A 398 -8.50 -4.32 26.91
N GLN A 399 -8.59 -3.28 27.73
CA GLN A 399 -9.24 -3.39 29.02
C GLN A 399 -10.74 -3.61 28.89
N ARG A 400 -11.40 -2.92 27.97
CA ARG A 400 -12.83 -3.15 27.70
C ARG A 400 -13.14 -4.57 27.26
N ILE A 401 -12.26 -5.17 26.44
CA ILE A 401 -12.41 -6.55 26.02
C ILE A 401 -12.30 -7.49 27.22
N ILE A 402 -11.28 -7.29 28.07
CA ILE A 402 -11.11 -8.10 29.30
C ILE A 402 -12.31 -7.95 30.21
N ASP A 403 -12.81 -6.73 30.40
CA ASP A 403 -13.98 -6.46 31.26
C ASP A 403 -15.26 -7.11 30.71
N ALA A 404 -15.45 -7.09 29.39
CA ALA A 404 -16.56 -7.76 28.72
C ALA A 404 -16.47 -9.29 28.86
N LEU A 405 -15.27 -9.85 28.68
CA LEU A 405 -15.02 -11.28 28.82
C LEU A 405 -15.16 -11.77 30.28
N ALA A 406 -14.99 -10.88 31.27
CA ALA A 406 -15.23 -11.23 32.67
C ALA A 406 -16.74 -11.45 33.01
N ASN A 407 -17.65 -11.01 32.14
CA ASN A 407 -19.09 -11.11 32.29
C ASN A 407 -19.74 -12.00 31.20
N LEU A 408 -19.08 -13.07 30.78
CA LEU A 408 -19.55 -13.95 29.70
C LEU A 408 -20.91 -14.62 30.00
N SER A 409 -21.26 -14.81 31.26
CA SER A 409 -22.56 -15.35 31.64
C SER A 409 -23.77 -14.57 31.08
N ASP A 410 -23.59 -13.27 30.83
CA ASP A 410 -24.62 -12.41 30.24
C ASP A 410 -24.90 -12.75 28.75
N TYR A 411 -24.02 -13.53 28.15
CA TYR A 411 -24.08 -13.94 26.74
C TYR A 411 -24.30 -15.47 26.60
N SER A 412 -24.77 -16.15 27.63
CA SER A 412 -25.06 -17.59 27.59
C SER A 412 -25.96 -17.96 26.41
N GLY A 413 -25.64 -19.06 25.74
CA GLY A 413 -26.35 -19.53 24.56
C GLY A 413 -25.87 -18.94 23.24
N ASN A 414 -24.86 -18.07 23.24
CA ASN A 414 -24.28 -17.46 22.03
C ASN A 414 -22.92 -18.08 21.69
N TYR A 415 -22.46 -17.79 20.46
CA TYR A 415 -21.13 -18.14 20.01
C TYR A 415 -20.22 -16.92 20.14
N LEU A 416 -18.95 -17.16 20.52
CA LEU A 416 -17.92 -16.12 20.65
C LEU A 416 -16.68 -16.48 19.86
N ILE A 417 -16.19 -15.56 19.05
CA ILE A 417 -14.89 -15.66 18.37
C ILE A 417 -13.85 -14.91 19.18
N ILE A 418 -12.77 -15.63 19.54
CA ILE A 418 -11.53 -15.05 20.03
C ILE A 418 -10.52 -14.99 18.88
N CYS A 419 -9.98 -13.80 18.63
CA CYS A 419 -9.01 -13.57 17.57
C CYS A 419 -7.58 -13.74 18.11
N ASN A 420 -6.75 -14.50 17.38
CA ASN A 420 -5.32 -14.68 17.67
C ASN A 420 -4.99 -15.15 19.09
N ASN A 421 -5.83 -15.96 19.69
CA ASN A 421 -5.67 -16.44 21.07
C ASN A 421 -5.41 -15.31 22.08
N PHE A 422 -6.09 -14.19 21.88
CA PHE A 422 -5.94 -12.98 22.71
C PHE A 422 -6.24 -13.25 24.20
N VAL A 423 -7.19 -14.15 24.47
CA VAL A 423 -7.58 -14.62 25.80
C VAL A 423 -7.89 -16.12 25.74
N GLU A 424 -7.41 -16.88 26.71
CA GLU A 424 -7.85 -18.25 26.94
C GLU A 424 -9.08 -18.25 27.86
N LEU A 425 -10.18 -18.87 27.42
CA LEU A 425 -11.40 -19.00 28.21
C LEU A 425 -11.33 -20.25 29.07
N ASN A 426 -11.89 -20.18 30.29
CA ASN A 426 -12.01 -21.34 31.15
C ASN A 426 -13.03 -22.31 30.58
N ASN A 427 -12.74 -23.61 30.63
CA ASN A 427 -13.63 -24.68 30.19
C ASN A 427 -15.00 -24.73 30.90
N ASN A 428 -15.15 -24.04 32.04
CA ASN A 428 -16.41 -23.97 32.77
C ASN A 428 -17.37 -22.91 32.19
N ASP A 429 -16.84 -21.91 31.47
CA ASP A 429 -17.62 -20.78 30.96
C ASP A 429 -17.97 -20.94 29.48
N ALA A 430 -17.11 -21.65 28.72
CA ALA A 430 -17.29 -21.82 27.30
C ALA A 430 -16.71 -23.16 26.80
N LYS A 431 -17.31 -23.69 25.74
CA LYS A 431 -16.86 -24.90 25.04
C LYS A 431 -16.23 -24.52 23.72
N LEU A 432 -15.00 -24.99 23.46
CA LEU A 432 -14.38 -24.92 22.16
C LEU A 432 -15.23 -25.66 21.11
N VAL A 433 -15.57 -24.96 20.02
CA VAL A 433 -16.41 -25.49 18.94
C VAL A 433 -15.57 -25.71 17.68
N PHE A 434 -14.77 -24.71 17.32
CA PHE A 434 -13.93 -24.74 16.12
C PHE A 434 -12.71 -23.85 16.28
N GLU A 435 -11.61 -24.24 15.69
CA GLU A 435 -10.37 -23.46 15.62
C GLU A 435 -9.80 -23.54 14.21
N THR A 436 -9.47 -22.39 13.64
CA THR A 436 -8.87 -22.31 12.30
C THR A 436 -7.40 -22.73 12.32
N GLY A 437 -6.88 -23.13 11.17
CA GLY A 437 -5.46 -23.37 10.97
C GLY A 437 -4.62 -22.10 11.12
N SER A 438 -3.29 -22.27 11.15
CA SER A 438 -2.36 -21.15 11.18
C SER A 438 -2.34 -20.42 9.84
N SER A 439 -2.29 -19.10 9.86
CA SER A 439 -2.16 -18.23 8.68
C SER A 439 -0.79 -17.51 8.63
N ILE A 440 -0.42 -17.00 7.45
CA ILE A 440 0.86 -16.32 7.23
C ILE A 440 0.97 -15.05 8.08
N ILE A 441 -0.13 -14.29 8.17
CA ILE A 441 -0.15 -13.00 8.89
C ILE A 441 -0.61 -13.13 10.34
N ASN A 442 -0.70 -14.36 10.85
CA ASN A 442 -1.19 -14.63 12.19
C ASN A 442 -2.61 -14.08 12.41
N GLU A 443 -3.49 -14.23 11.43
CA GLU A 443 -4.94 -14.08 11.57
C GLU A 443 -5.55 -15.46 11.72
N HIS A 444 -5.77 -15.87 12.96
CA HIS A 444 -6.44 -17.11 13.25
C HIS A 444 -7.56 -16.87 14.27
N PHE A 445 -8.57 -17.74 14.27
CA PHE A 445 -9.82 -17.53 14.98
C PHE A 445 -10.20 -18.80 15.74
N THR A 446 -10.66 -18.63 16.96
CA THR A 446 -11.16 -19.69 17.80
C THR A 446 -12.62 -19.41 18.16
N LEU A 447 -13.52 -20.34 17.86
CA LEU A 447 -14.95 -20.22 18.10
C LEU A 447 -15.33 -21.02 19.34
N TYR A 448 -15.98 -20.37 20.27
CA TYR A 448 -16.51 -20.96 21.49
C TYR A 448 -18.03 -20.84 21.54
N TYR A 449 -18.69 -21.81 22.20
CA TYR A 449 -20.06 -21.72 22.63
C TYR A 449 -20.09 -21.39 24.11
N ILE A 450 -20.84 -20.36 24.53
CA ILE A 450 -20.93 -19.88 25.91
C ILE A 450 -22.08 -20.61 26.62
N TYR A 451 -21.82 -21.17 27.83
CA TYR A 451 -22.79 -21.91 28.61
C TYR A 451 -23.77 -21.02 29.34
#